data_a7e3d2a40b9cf4cecf3a72d4624782b9
#
_entry.id   a7e3d2a40b9cf4cecf3a72d4624782b9
#
_cell.length_a   1.000
_cell.length_b   1.000
_cell.length_c   1.000
_cell.angle_alpha   90.00
_cell.angle_beta   90.00
_cell.angle_gamma   90.00
#
_symmetry.space_group_name_H-M   'P 1'
#
loop_
_entity.id
_entity.type
_entity.pdbx_description
1 polymer ?
#
loop_
_entity_poly.entity_id
_entity_poly.type
_entity_poly.pdbx_seq_one_letter_code
_entity_poly.pdbx_strand_id
1 'polypeptide(L)'
;TMMRGSVTVESLTATPWGTLSFTDLVWKDPEGRELLTVPSGKIRVNMWDVVTRNFKASAINGIELNDATIVVDLDDNNRLDFVPASPDVNKPLDEVEPRPKPPKKTTQDRQEELAKKVRNFNWEGQHLDLTITLRNNQLEIFQKNRHYVMKNVEAKIHLDSKRAIRIDMETGKFGGTAIGDGMTLKGRVDLKDVLKHRMPQLDLQFDVKGVDPASLGFGDDIHDAMTLLTRVTGDFNRPLAKGRVTMPILRIPALTFENVVGDVTYQDGILNFENVNANVYSGKLEAKGVYNLDTRAYTIT
;
A
#
# COMPACT_ATOMS: atom_id res chain seq x y z
N THR A 1 11.14 18.65 1.76
CA THR A 1 9.67 18.67 2.01
C THR A 1 9.53 18.84 3.52
N MET A 2 9.12 20.02 3.99
CA MET A 2 8.84 20.23 5.41
C MET A 2 7.57 19.47 5.77
N MET A 3 7.65 18.62 6.79
CA MET A 3 6.48 18.04 7.43
C MET A 3 5.66 19.21 7.99
N ARG A 4 4.40 19.33 7.55
CA ARG A 4 3.48 20.30 8.12
C ARG A 4 2.83 19.71 9.37
N GLY A 5 2.55 20.58 10.34
CA GLY A 5 1.97 20.17 11.61
C GLY A 5 2.97 20.18 12.75
N SER A 6 2.62 19.52 13.84
CA SER A 6 3.42 19.46 15.06
C SER A 6 3.84 18.02 15.35
N VAL A 7 5.06 17.85 15.81
CA VAL A 7 5.57 16.57 16.32
C VAL A 7 5.92 16.76 17.78
N THR A 8 5.38 15.91 18.64
CA THR A 8 5.70 15.86 20.07
C THR A 8 6.30 14.50 20.42
N VAL A 9 7.21 14.48 21.35
CA VAL A 9 7.86 13.27 21.86
C VAL A 9 8.00 13.42 23.38
N GLU A 10 7.57 12.42 24.15
CA GLU A 10 7.66 12.49 25.61
C GLU A 10 9.08 12.27 26.10
N SER A 11 9.76 11.26 25.58
CA SER A 11 11.15 11.00 25.91
C SER A 11 12.01 10.69 24.70
N LEU A 12 13.26 11.10 24.74
CA LEU A 12 14.27 10.81 23.73
C LEU A 12 15.58 10.44 24.41
N THR A 13 16.10 9.27 24.15
CA THR A 13 17.40 8.80 24.65
C THR A 13 18.30 8.42 23.49
N ALA A 14 19.59 8.70 23.61
CA ALA A 14 20.59 8.39 22.62
C ALA A 14 21.69 7.53 23.20
N THR A 15 22.14 6.54 22.44
CA THR A 15 23.31 5.73 22.78
C THR A 15 24.54 6.20 22.00
N PRO A 16 25.76 6.00 22.53
CA PRO A 16 27.01 6.31 21.80
C PRO A 16 27.14 5.55 20.47
N TRP A 17 26.37 4.48 20.27
CA TRP A 17 26.39 3.62 19.09
C TRP A 17 25.40 4.06 18.00
N GLY A 18 24.75 5.21 18.17
CA GLY A 18 23.85 5.77 17.16
C GLY A 18 22.44 5.22 17.19
N THR A 19 21.98 4.71 18.33
CA THR A 19 20.57 4.37 18.50
C THR A 19 19.87 5.48 19.27
N LEU A 20 18.85 6.07 18.66
CA LEU A 20 17.89 6.98 19.28
C LEU A 20 16.64 6.19 19.62
N SER A 21 16.29 6.10 20.89
CA SER A 21 15.04 5.52 21.36
C SER A 21 14.10 6.63 21.80
N PHE A 22 12.82 6.51 21.45
CA PHE A 22 11.83 7.51 21.82
C PHE A 22 10.55 6.83 22.31
N THR A 23 9.77 7.56 23.11
CA THR A 23 8.45 7.16 23.57
C THR A 23 7.42 8.25 23.27
N ASP A 24 6.17 7.81 23.06
CA ASP A 24 5.00 8.67 22.87
C ASP A 24 5.22 9.78 21.84
N LEU A 25 5.69 9.36 20.65
CA LEU A 25 5.77 10.26 19.52
C LEU A 25 4.39 10.43 18.90
N VAL A 26 3.95 11.68 18.80
CA VAL A 26 2.68 12.03 18.12
C VAL A 26 2.97 13.09 17.06
N TRP A 27 2.56 12.81 15.84
CA TRP A 27 2.56 13.76 14.74
C TRP A 27 1.12 14.13 14.38
N LYS A 28 0.83 15.44 14.47
CA LYS A 28 -0.47 16.01 14.10
C LYS A 28 -0.33 16.90 12.87
N ASP A 29 -1.38 16.86 12.03
CA ASP A 29 -1.49 17.81 10.92
C ASP A 29 -1.77 19.24 11.43
N PRO A 30 -1.80 20.26 10.54
CA PRO A 30 -2.12 21.63 10.92
C PRO A 30 -3.52 21.79 11.54
N GLU A 31 -4.45 20.90 11.22
CA GLU A 31 -5.82 20.85 11.74
C GLU A 31 -5.92 20.15 13.11
N GLY A 32 -4.77 19.63 13.62
CA GLY A 32 -4.70 18.97 14.92
C GLY A 32 -5.06 17.48 14.90
N ARG A 33 -5.30 16.89 13.71
CA ARG A 33 -5.60 15.47 13.54
C ARG A 33 -4.31 14.63 13.70
N GLU A 34 -4.38 13.56 14.47
CA GLU A 34 -3.24 12.65 14.66
C GLU A 34 -3.04 11.78 13.43
N LEU A 35 -1.89 11.95 12.77
CA LEU A 35 -1.50 11.16 11.59
C LEU A 35 -0.59 9.98 11.95
N LEU A 36 0.18 10.11 13.03
CA LEU A 36 1.06 9.06 13.51
C LEU A 36 1.15 9.15 15.02
N THR A 37 0.86 8.04 15.67
CA THR A 37 1.06 7.87 17.13
C THR A 37 1.94 6.65 17.35
N VAL A 38 3.06 6.82 18.02
CA VAL A 38 4.04 5.75 18.26
C VAL A 38 4.37 5.67 19.75
N PRO A 39 3.81 4.71 20.47
CA PRO A 39 4.11 4.50 21.89
C PRO A 39 5.59 4.25 22.16
N SER A 40 6.27 3.51 21.29
CA SER A 40 7.72 3.35 21.38
C SER A 40 8.35 3.10 20.02
N GLY A 41 9.58 3.59 19.84
CA GLY A 41 10.32 3.37 18.62
C GLY A 41 11.80 3.62 18.76
N LYS A 42 12.52 3.25 17.69
CA LYS A 42 13.97 3.46 17.61
C LYS A 42 14.35 3.92 16.21
N ILE A 43 15.30 4.84 16.17
CA ILE A 43 15.98 5.25 14.95
C ILE A 43 17.46 4.90 15.10
N ARG A 44 18.00 4.19 14.13
CA ARG A 44 19.44 3.91 14.05
C ARG A 44 20.09 4.80 13.03
N VAL A 45 21.17 5.45 13.45
CA VAL A 45 21.95 6.36 12.61
C VAL A 45 23.40 5.90 12.50
N ASN A 46 24.01 6.17 11.37
CA ASN A 46 25.44 5.98 11.19
C ASN A 46 26.20 7.06 11.97
N MET A 47 26.87 6.68 13.05
CA MET A 47 27.59 7.62 13.92
C MET A 47 28.71 8.35 13.19
N TRP A 48 29.32 7.77 12.17
CA TRP A 48 30.33 8.45 11.38
C TRP A 48 29.77 9.68 10.66
N ASP A 49 28.57 9.56 10.08
CA ASP A 49 27.89 10.67 9.44
C ASP A 49 27.49 11.76 10.45
N VAL A 50 27.15 11.36 11.68
CA VAL A 50 26.85 12.29 12.77
C VAL A 50 28.11 13.07 13.20
N VAL A 51 29.22 12.37 13.44
CA VAL A 51 30.47 12.96 13.88
C VAL A 51 31.06 13.91 12.83
N THR A 52 30.95 13.53 11.55
CA THR A 52 31.43 14.37 10.45
C THR A 52 30.45 15.48 10.06
N ARG A 53 29.36 15.64 10.80
CA ARG A 53 28.27 16.60 10.54
C ARG A 53 27.63 16.45 9.12
N ASN A 54 27.68 15.25 8.57
CA ASN A 54 27.14 14.93 7.27
C ASN A 54 25.68 14.42 7.42
N PHE A 55 24.80 15.27 7.89
CA PHE A 55 23.37 14.94 8.16
C PHE A 55 22.59 14.77 6.87
N LYS A 56 22.81 13.67 6.18
CA LYS A 56 22.06 13.28 5.00
C LYS A 56 21.03 12.21 5.36
N ALA A 57 20.03 12.03 4.52
CA ALA A 57 19.03 10.95 4.72
C ALA A 57 19.69 9.57 4.78
N SER A 58 20.83 9.38 4.13
CA SER A 58 21.65 8.15 4.18
C SER A 58 22.28 7.88 5.55
N ALA A 59 22.29 8.85 6.46
CA ALA A 59 22.74 8.61 7.83
C ALA A 59 21.80 7.72 8.63
N ILE A 60 20.51 7.66 8.26
CA ILE A 60 19.53 6.79 8.90
C ILE A 60 19.59 5.43 8.23
N ASN A 61 19.88 4.37 9.01
CA ASN A 61 19.95 2.99 8.52
C ASN A 61 18.90 2.05 9.13
N GLY A 62 18.14 2.51 10.12
CA GLY A 62 17.08 1.73 10.72
C GLY A 62 15.98 2.59 11.34
N ILE A 63 14.74 2.16 11.18
CA ILE A 63 13.56 2.72 11.86
C ILE A 63 12.77 1.55 12.41
N GLU A 64 12.43 1.58 13.68
CA GLU A 64 11.57 0.59 14.34
C GLU A 64 10.42 1.32 15.02
N LEU A 65 9.20 0.89 14.72
CA LEU A 65 7.98 1.42 15.32
C LEU A 65 7.21 0.26 15.96
N ASN A 66 6.85 0.42 17.22
CA ASN A 66 6.13 -0.60 17.98
C ASN A 66 4.77 -0.03 18.43
N ASP A 67 3.72 -0.81 18.23
CA ASP A 67 2.34 -0.49 18.62
C ASP A 67 1.84 0.83 18.04
N ALA A 68 2.41 1.26 16.92
CA ALA A 68 2.07 2.53 16.29
C ALA A 68 0.71 2.48 15.59
N THR A 69 0.01 3.62 15.62
CA THR A 69 -1.14 3.88 14.76
C THR A 69 -0.74 4.87 13.67
N ILE A 70 -0.89 4.44 12.43
CA ILE A 70 -0.53 5.21 11.23
C ILE A 70 -1.82 5.52 10.48
N VAL A 71 -2.13 6.80 10.29
CA VAL A 71 -3.31 7.25 9.56
C VAL A 71 -2.90 7.78 8.20
N VAL A 72 -3.52 7.26 7.16
CA VAL A 72 -3.24 7.58 5.76
C VAL A 72 -4.52 8.03 5.07
N ASP A 73 -4.53 9.22 4.51
CA ASP A 73 -5.59 9.68 3.61
C ASP A 73 -5.15 9.46 2.16
N LEU A 74 -6.01 8.86 1.37
CA LEU A 74 -5.80 8.67 -0.06
C LEU A 74 -6.81 9.47 -0.87
N ASP A 75 -6.32 10.22 -1.84
CA ASP A 75 -7.17 10.89 -2.83
C ASP A 75 -7.82 9.87 -3.82
N ASP A 76 -8.66 10.37 -4.71
CA ASP A 76 -9.33 9.58 -5.75
C ASP A 76 -8.37 8.86 -6.71
N ASN A 77 -7.10 9.23 -6.73
CA ASN A 77 -6.05 8.65 -7.55
C ASN A 77 -5.06 7.80 -6.73
N ASN A 78 -5.42 7.41 -5.50
CA ASN A 78 -4.59 6.65 -4.55
C ASN A 78 -3.27 7.37 -4.20
N ARG A 79 -3.27 8.70 -4.17
CA ARG A 79 -2.14 9.48 -3.70
C ARG A 79 -2.31 9.80 -2.23
N LEU A 80 -1.21 9.84 -1.51
CA LEU A 80 -1.19 10.30 -0.12
C LEU A 80 -1.58 11.78 -0.06
N ASP A 81 -2.68 12.08 0.62
CA ASP A 81 -3.24 13.44 0.70
C ASP A 81 -2.69 14.23 1.90
N PHE A 82 -1.95 13.59 2.80
CA PHE A 82 -1.30 14.31 3.91
C PHE A 82 -0.04 15.11 3.51
N VAL A 83 0.37 15.04 2.24
CA VAL A 83 1.37 15.95 1.66
C VAL A 83 0.63 17.00 0.83
N PRO A 84 0.24 18.13 1.40
CA PRO A 84 -0.37 19.20 0.60
C PRO A 84 0.64 19.61 -0.47
N ALA A 85 0.19 19.60 -1.72
CA ALA A 85 0.93 20.25 -2.78
C ALA A 85 1.16 21.70 -2.33
N SER A 86 2.44 22.09 -2.16
CA SER A 86 2.90 23.36 -1.65
C SER A 86 1.85 24.48 -1.79
N PRO A 87 1.10 24.86 -0.77
CA PRO A 87 0.34 26.09 -0.81
C PRO A 87 1.26 27.23 -0.40
N ASP A 88 0.99 28.38 -0.94
CA ASP A 88 1.54 29.64 -0.43
C ASP A 88 1.40 29.66 1.10
N VAL A 89 2.53 29.64 1.79
CA VAL A 89 2.62 29.50 3.26
C VAL A 89 1.92 30.67 3.99
N ASN A 90 1.49 31.69 3.25
CA ASN A 90 0.97 32.96 3.76
C ASN A 90 -0.54 33.15 3.55
N LYS A 91 -1.29 32.17 3.02
CA LYS A 91 -2.76 32.30 2.91
C LYS A 91 -3.45 31.65 4.09
N PRO A 92 -4.41 32.35 4.75
CA PRO A 92 -5.29 31.76 5.74
C PRO A 92 -6.06 30.57 5.13
N LEU A 93 -6.30 29.52 5.93
CA LEU A 93 -6.99 28.29 5.52
C LEU A 93 -8.39 28.54 4.93
N ASP A 94 -9.05 29.61 5.37
CA ASP A 94 -10.41 29.96 4.98
C ASP A 94 -10.52 30.53 3.55
N GLU A 95 -9.40 30.86 2.91
CA GLU A 95 -9.33 31.40 1.54
C GLU A 95 -8.90 30.36 0.50
N VAL A 96 -8.74 29.10 0.90
CA VAL A 96 -8.40 28.03 -0.06
C VAL A 96 -9.69 27.60 -0.77
N GLU A 97 -9.88 28.07 -2.00
CA GLU A 97 -10.96 27.56 -2.84
C GLU A 97 -10.89 26.02 -2.94
N PRO A 98 -12.05 25.33 -2.83
CA PRO A 98 -12.08 23.88 -3.00
C PRO A 98 -11.50 23.52 -4.36
N ARG A 99 -10.38 22.80 -4.36
CA ARG A 99 -9.71 22.39 -5.61
C ARG A 99 -10.69 21.60 -6.47
N PRO A 100 -10.77 21.89 -7.77
CA PRO A 100 -11.55 21.06 -8.68
C PRO A 100 -11.01 19.63 -8.57
N LYS A 101 -11.92 18.66 -8.36
CA LYS A 101 -11.54 17.25 -8.28
C LYS A 101 -10.80 16.87 -9.57
N PRO A 102 -9.57 16.36 -9.48
CA PRO A 102 -8.84 15.98 -10.68
C PRO A 102 -9.65 14.92 -11.46
N PRO A 103 -9.62 14.95 -12.79
CA PRO A 103 -10.32 13.96 -13.60
C PRO A 103 -9.84 12.56 -13.24
N LYS A 104 -10.78 11.59 -13.23
CA LYS A 104 -10.48 10.20 -12.94
C LYS A 104 -9.51 9.67 -14.00
N LYS A 105 -8.31 9.26 -13.60
CA LYS A 105 -7.28 8.74 -14.48
C LYS A 105 -7.56 7.28 -14.84
N THR A 106 -7.31 6.93 -16.09
CA THR A 106 -7.32 5.53 -16.55
C THR A 106 -6.11 4.77 -15.99
N THR A 107 -6.14 3.45 -16.11
CA THR A 107 -4.98 2.62 -15.76
C THR A 107 -3.75 3.01 -16.57
N GLN A 108 -3.91 3.29 -17.87
CA GLN A 108 -2.81 3.74 -18.73
C GLN A 108 -2.22 5.08 -18.28
N ASP A 109 -3.04 6.08 -17.95
CA ASP A 109 -2.56 7.37 -17.46
C ASP A 109 -1.73 7.22 -16.19
N ARG A 110 -2.18 6.34 -15.27
CA ARG A 110 -1.43 6.05 -14.02
C ARG A 110 -0.10 5.37 -14.30
N GLN A 111 -0.06 4.42 -15.22
CA GLN A 111 1.15 3.72 -15.64
C GLN A 111 2.19 4.67 -16.25
N GLU A 112 1.76 5.57 -17.13
CA GLU A 112 2.61 6.57 -17.76
C GLU A 112 3.15 7.59 -16.75
N GLU A 113 2.31 8.07 -15.84
CA GLU A 113 2.72 8.97 -14.77
C GLU A 113 3.76 8.32 -13.86
N LEU A 114 3.53 7.07 -13.48
CA LEU A 114 4.44 6.32 -12.65
C LEU A 114 5.78 6.08 -13.35
N ALA A 115 5.75 5.70 -14.63
CA ALA A 115 6.95 5.57 -15.44
C ALA A 115 7.74 6.88 -15.54
N LYS A 116 7.05 8.00 -15.72
CA LYS A 116 7.67 9.34 -15.73
C LYS A 116 8.33 9.67 -14.40
N LYS A 117 7.66 9.40 -13.28
CA LYS A 117 8.22 9.62 -11.94
C LYS A 117 9.48 8.78 -11.70
N VAL A 118 9.44 7.51 -12.07
CA VAL A 118 10.59 6.59 -11.92
C VAL A 118 11.78 7.06 -12.76
N ARG A 119 11.56 7.50 -14.02
CA ARG A 119 12.62 8.01 -14.89
C ARG A 119 13.23 9.33 -14.41
N ASN A 120 12.41 10.20 -13.85
CA ASN A 120 12.83 11.51 -13.37
C ASN A 120 13.43 11.48 -11.96
N PHE A 121 13.38 10.34 -11.28
CA PHE A 121 13.98 10.20 -9.96
C PHE A 121 15.51 10.17 -10.09
N ASN A 122 16.20 10.90 -9.21
CA ASN A 122 17.66 10.91 -9.19
C ASN A 122 18.22 9.63 -8.53
N TRP A 123 18.38 8.58 -9.32
CA TRP A 123 18.94 7.30 -8.88
C TRP A 123 20.46 7.33 -8.62
N GLU A 124 21.17 8.34 -9.14
CA GLU A 124 22.61 8.54 -8.91
C GLU A 124 22.88 9.21 -7.55
N GLY A 125 21.82 9.63 -6.87
CA GLY A 125 21.90 10.26 -5.56
C GLY A 125 22.53 9.39 -4.48
N GLN A 126 22.38 9.80 -3.24
CA GLN A 126 22.94 9.07 -2.11
C GLN A 126 22.44 7.63 -2.03
N HIS A 127 23.35 6.71 -1.75
CA HIS A 127 23.00 5.33 -1.43
C HIS A 127 22.20 5.30 -0.12
N LEU A 128 20.95 4.91 -0.21
CA LEU A 128 20.11 4.64 0.96
C LEU A 128 20.16 3.13 1.23
N ASP A 129 20.52 2.80 2.46
CA ASP A 129 20.48 1.44 3.01
C ASP A 129 19.73 1.51 4.33
N LEU A 130 18.42 1.30 4.28
CA LEU A 130 17.50 1.53 5.38
C LEU A 130 16.66 0.29 5.64
N THR A 131 16.58 -0.13 6.89
CA THR A 131 15.63 -1.16 7.34
C THR A 131 14.53 -0.52 8.17
N ILE A 132 13.27 -0.73 7.76
CA ILE A 132 12.08 -0.33 8.50
C ILE A 132 11.48 -1.59 9.12
N THR A 133 11.26 -1.57 10.42
CA THR A 133 10.63 -2.66 11.17
C THR A 133 9.37 -2.13 11.86
N LEU A 134 8.24 -2.75 11.57
CA LEU A 134 6.96 -2.48 12.21
C LEU A 134 6.59 -3.67 13.08
N ARG A 135 6.16 -3.44 14.33
CA ARG A 135 5.72 -4.50 15.24
C ARG A 135 4.39 -4.13 15.86
N ASN A 136 3.40 -4.99 15.66
CA ASN A 136 2.05 -4.84 16.17
C ASN A 136 1.41 -3.48 15.86
N ASN A 137 1.64 -2.95 14.67
CA ASN A 137 1.12 -1.64 14.30
C ASN A 137 -0.32 -1.72 13.79
N GLN A 138 -1.00 -0.57 13.80
CA GLN A 138 -2.29 -0.37 13.17
C GLN A 138 -2.16 0.61 12.02
N LEU A 139 -2.72 0.27 10.87
CA LEU A 139 -2.78 1.15 9.70
C LEU A 139 -4.24 1.48 9.43
N GLU A 140 -4.57 2.76 9.43
CA GLU A 140 -5.88 3.28 9.08
C GLU A 140 -5.79 4.03 7.75
N ILE A 141 -6.60 3.60 6.79
CA ILE A 141 -6.61 4.19 5.45
C ILE A 141 -7.99 4.80 5.22
N PHE A 142 -8.02 6.11 5.00
CA PHE A 142 -9.20 6.83 4.57
C PHE A 142 -9.13 7.07 3.06
N GLN A 143 -10.17 6.69 2.32
CA GLN A 143 -10.28 6.92 0.90
C GLN A 143 -11.73 7.21 0.53
N LYS A 144 -12.05 8.44 0.17
CA LYS A 144 -13.43 8.88 -0.07
C LYS A 144 -14.32 8.62 1.14
N ASN A 145 -15.36 7.80 0.93
CA ASN A 145 -16.29 7.37 1.96
C ASN A 145 -15.90 6.02 2.58
N ARG A 146 -14.67 5.54 2.34
CA ARG A 146 -14.19 4.25 2.82
C ARG A 146 -13.14 4.45 3.90
N HIS A 147 -13.24 3.65 4.93
CA HIS A 147 -12.28 3.59 6.03
C HIS A 147 -11.87 2.14 6.24
N TYR A 148 -10.59 1.86 6.06
CA TYR A 148 -10.01 0.53 6.25
C TYR A 148 -9.09 0.55 7.46
N VAL A 149 -9.20 -0.46 8.31
CA VAL A 149 -8.35 -0.60 9.49
C VAL A 149 -7.65 -1.95 9.42
N MET A 150 -6.33 -1.92 9.33
CA MET A 150 -5.47 -3.11 9.40
C MET A 150 -4.80 -3.16 10.75
N LYS A 151 -5.00 -4.24 11.49
CA LYS A 151 -4.44 -4.46 12.83
C LYS A 151 -3.32 -5.48 12.80
N ASN A 152 -2.48 -5.45 13.83
CA ASN A 152 -1.35 -6.36 13.99
C ASN A 152 -0.46 -6.39 12.74
N VAL A 153 -0.10 -5.20 12.26
CA VAL A 153 0.80 -5.08 11.11
C VAL A 153 2.23 -5.35 11.57
N GLU A 154 2.77 -6.45 11.08
CA GLU A 154 4.17 -6.82 11.22
C GLU A 154 4.85 -6.62 9.88
N ALA A 155 5.95 -5.86 9.85
CA ALA A 155 6.67 -5.66 8.60
C ALA A 155 8.16 -5.52 8.82
N LYS A 156 8.93 -6.06 7.88
CA LYS A 156 10.35 -5.79 7.70
C LYS A 156 10.60 -5.40 6.26
N ILE A 157 10.92 -4.13 6.04
CA ILE A 157 11.20 -3.59 4.73
C ILE A 157 12.66 -3.17 4.70
N HIS A 158 13.44 -3.74 3.80
CA HIS A 158 14.84 -3.38 3.60
C HIS A 158 14.99 -2.69 2.24
N LEU A 159 15.31 -1.41 2.29
CA LEU A 159 15.54 -0.55 1.12
C LEU A 159 17.04 -0.41 0.88
N ASP A 160 17.57 -1.08 -0.13
CA ASP A 160 18.87 -0.78 -0.73
C ASP A 160 18.64 -0.11 -2.08
N SER A 161 18.82 1.22 -2.14
CA SER A 161 18.48 2.02 -3.33
C SER A 161 19.29 1.67 -4.59
N LYS A 162 20.40 0.94 -4.45
CA LYS A 162 21.23 0.47 -5.57
C LYS A 162 20.93 -0.97 -5.99
N ARG A 163 20.17 -1.72 -5.20
CA ARG A 163 19.93 -3.13 -5.44
C ARG A 163 18.48 -3.52 -5.48
N ALA A 164 17.78 -3.36 -4.38
CA ALA A 164 16.40 -3.82 -4.25
C ALA A 164 15.70 -3.27 -3.01
N ILE A 165 14.37 -3.26 -3.07
CA ILE A 165 13.51 -3.18 -1.90
C ILE A 165 13.04 -4.60 -1.60
N ARG A 166 13.31 -5.10 -0.40
CA ARG A 166 12.78 -6.38 0.09
C ARG A 166 11.65 -6.09 1.06
N ILE A 167 10.56 -6.81 0.93
CA ILE A 167 9.35 -6.62 1.72
C ILE A 167 8.97 -7.97 2.32
N ASP A 168 8.73 -7.98 3.61
CA ASP A 168 8.09 -9.06 4.35
C ASP A 168 7.10 -8.40 5.30
N MET A 169 5.81 -8.47 4.96
CA MET A 169 4.74 -7.84 5.71
C MET A 169 3.58 -8.82 5.86
N GLU A 170 3.01 -8.82 7.05
CA GLU A 170 1.76 -9.51 7.34
C GLU A 170 0.87 -8.66 8.22
N THR A 171 -0.42 -8.85 8.10
CA THR A 171 -1.42 -8.22 8.95
C THR A 171 -2.31 -9.28 9.57
N GLY A 172 -2.83 -9.00 10.77
CA GLY A 172 -3.95 -9.72 11.32
C GLY A 172 -5.26 -9.32 10.65
N LYS A 173 -6.36 -9.50 11.38
CA LYS A 173 -7.69 -9.09 10.90
C LYS A 173 -7.74 -7.62 10.55
N PHE A 174 -8.42 -7.29 9.47
CA PHE A 174 -8.76 -5.92 9.12
C PHE A 174 -10.27 -5.74 9.06
N GLY A 175 -10.71 -4.51 9.29
CA GLY A 175 -12.12 -4.13 9.40
C GLY A 175 -12.41 -2.80 8.71
N GLY A 176 -13.57 -2.23 9.01
CA GLY A 176 -14.08 -1.02 8.37
C GLY A 176 -14.95 -1.38 7.18
N THR A 177 -14.83 -0.67 6.06
CA THR A 177 -15.56 -0.97 4.83
C THR A 177 -14.99 -2.19 4.08
N ALA A 178 -13.74 -2.58 4.35
CA ALA A 178 -13.17 -3.85 3.93
C ALA A 178 -12.95 -4.73 5.16
N ILE A 179 -13.53 -5.92 5.17
CA ILE A 179 -13.40 -6.87 6.26
C ILE A 179 -12.65 -8.11 5.76
N GLY A 180 -11.65 -8.54 6.53
CA GLY A 180 -10.84 -9.70 6.16
C GLY A 180 -10.08 -10.30 7.32
N ASP A 181 -9.55 -11.51 7.12
CA ASP A 181 -8.81 -12.27 8.13
C ASP A 181 -7.32 -11.94 8.17
N GLY A 182 -6.81 -11.30 7.14
CA GLY A 182 -5.43 -10.87 7.07
C GLY A 182 -4.90 -10.78 5.64
N MET A 183 -3.69 -10.23 5.54
CA MET A 183 -3.00 -10.02 4.29
C MET A 183 -1.50 -10.30 4.49
N THR A 184 -0.85 -10.85 3.48
CA THR A 184 0.61 -10.94 3.42
C THR A 184 1.14 -10.31 2.14
N LEU A 185 2.27 -9.63 2.23
CA LEU A 185 3.00 -9.09 1.09
C LEU A 185 4.48 -9.42 1.28
N LYS A 186 5.02 -10.32 0.45
CA LYS A 186 6.40 -10.80 0.55
C LYS A 186 7.08 -10.75 -0.80
N GLY A 187 8.37 -10.42 -0.80
CA GLY A 187 9.17 -10.47 -2.01
C GLY A 187 10.08 -9.26 -2.18
N ARG A 188 10.30 -8.88 -3.44
CA ARG A 188 11.29 -7.83 -3.75
C ARG A 188 10.89 -7.01 -4.96
N VAL A 189 11.38 -5.78 -4.98
CA VAL A 189 11.42 -4.89 -6.14
C VAL A 189 12.88 -4.71 -6.52
N ASP A 190 13.29 -5.21 -7.68
CA ASP A 190 14.69 -5.13 -8.16
C ASP A 190 14.95 -3.75 -8.76
N LEU A 191 15.99 -3.06 -8.27
CA LEU A 191 16.37 -1.72 -8.67
C LEU A 191 17.67 -1.67 -9.50
N LYS A 192 18.28 -2.83 -9.81
CA LYS A 192 19.63 -2.89 -10.42
C LYS A 192 19.77 -2.17 -11.76
N ASP A 193 18.70 -2.14 -12.54
CA ASP A 193 18.75 -1.59 -13.89
C ASP A 193 18.12 -0.19 -14.01
N VAL A 194 17.73 0.44 -12.89
CA VAL A 194 17.12 1.79 -12.90
C VAL A 194 18.08 2.87 -13.42
N LEU A 195 19.39 2.71 -13.17
CA LEU A 195 20.44 3.59 -13.74
C LEU A 195 20.55 3.48 -15.27
N LYS A 196 20.08 2.38 -15.85
CA LYS A 196 19.97 2.19 -17.31
C LYS A 196 18.61 2.64 -17.85
N HIS A 197 17.87 3.43 -17.09
CA HIS A 197 16.51 3.90 -17.42
C HIS A 197 15.47 2.78 -17.62
N ARG A 198 15.73 1.58 -17.08
CA ARG A 198 14.75 0.48 -17.06
C ARG A 198 13.85 0.61 -15.82
N MET A 199 12.61 0.13 -15.94
CA MET A 199 11.70 0.08 -14.82
C MET A 199 12.16 -0.92 -13.75
N PRO A 200 11.96 -0.59 -12.46
CA PRO A 200 12.11 -1.58 -11.39
C PRO A 200 11.29 -2.83 -11.69
N GLN A 201 11.82 -4.00 -11.36
CA GLN A 201 11.17 -5.29 -11.59
C GLN A 201 10.54 -5.80 -10.32
N LEU A 202 9.28 -6.19 -10.40
CA LEU A 202 8.51 -6.78 -9.31
C LEU A 202 8.67 -8.29 -9.27
N ASP A 203 8.81 -8.84 -8.08
CA ASP A 203 8.62 -10.24 -7.75
C ASP A 203 8.05 -10.33 -6.33
N LEU A 204 6.74 -10.24 -6.24
CA LEU A 204 6.00 -10.14 -4.99
C LEU A 204 4.94 -11.25 -4.92
N GLN A 205 4.77 -11.82 -3.75
CA GLN A 205 3.60 -12.61 -3.38
C GLN A 205 2.68 -11.73 -2.56
N PHE A 206 1.44 -11.61 -2.99
CA PHE A 206 0.39 -10.85 -2.31
C PHE A 206 -0.83 -11.73 -2.10
N ASP A 207 -1.13 -12.01 -0.85
CA ASP A 207 -2.22 -12.89 -0.46
C ASP A 207 -3.18 -12.12 0.45
N VAL A 208 -4.46 -12.24 0.19
CA VAL A 208 -5.55 -11.64 0.97
C VAL A 208 -6.54 -12.72 1.34
N LYS A 209 -6.98 -12.77 2.60
CA LYS A 209 -7.88 -13.79 3.11
C LYS A 209 -9.17 -13.19 3.64
N GLY A 210 -10.29 -13.78 3.24
CA GLY A 210 -11.60 -13.49 3.79
C GLY A 210 -12.12 -12.08 3.54
N VAL A 211 -11.69 -11.41 2.47
CA VAL A 211 -12.11 -10.05 2.15
C VAL A 211 -13.45 -10.03 1.40
N ASP A 212 -14.27 -9.05 1.71
CA ASP A 212 -15.49 -8.72 0.97
C ASP A 212 -15.17 -7.91 -0.29
N PRO A 213 -15.36 -8.46 -1.51
CA PRO A 213 -15.04 -7.74 -2.75
C PRO A 213 -15.80 -6.42 -2.93
N ALA A 214 -17.07 -6.35 -2.54
CA ALA A 214 -17.89 -5.14 -2.68
C ALA A 214 -17.33 -3.99 -1.85
N SER A 215 -16.81 -4.25 -0.66
CA SER A 215 -16.18 -3.24 0.17
C SER A 215 -14.90 -2.67 -0.44
N LEU A 216 -14.22 -3.41 -1.31
CA LEU A 216 -13.08 -2.97 -2.09
C LEU A 216 -13.48 -2.28 -3.42
N GLY A 217 -14.78 -2.33 -3.78
CA GLY A 217 -15.30 -1.75 -5.02
C GLY A 217 -15.27 -2.68 -6.22
N PHE A 218 -15.16 -3.97 -5.97
CA PHE A 218 -15.26 -5.01 -6.97
C PHE A 218 -16.64 -5.68 -6.89
N GLY A 219 -17.56 -5.28 -7.77
CA GLY A 219 -18.90 -5.83 -7.81
C GLY A 219 -19.75 -5.42 -6.61
N ASP A 220 -20.62 -4.44 -6.77
CA ASP A 220 -21.36 -3.80 -5.67
C ASP A 220 -22.28 -4.79 -4.90
N ASP A 221 -22.56 -5.96 -5.46
CA ASP A 221 -23.46 -6.98 -4.89
C ASP A 221 -22.73 -8.22 -4.32
N ILE A 222 -21.39 -8.24 -4.32
CA ILE A 222 -20.61 -9.38 -3.84
C ILE A 222 -20.10 -9.10 -2.44
N HIS A 223 -20.77 -9.67 -1.43
CA HIS A 223 -20.49 -9.47 -0.01
C HIS A 223 -19.92 -10.69 0.70
N ASP A 224 -19.66 -11.77 -0.03
CA ASP A 224 -19.15 -13.02 0.54
C ASP A 224 -17.62 -13.00 0.60
N ALA A 225 -17.07 -13.69 1.61
CA ALA A 225 -15.63 -13.71 1.87
C ALA A 225 -14.84 -14.34 0.71
N MET A 226 -13.88 -13.60 0.20
CA MET A 226 -12.98 -14.00 -0.87
C MET A 226 -11.55 -14.18 -0.34
N THR A 227 -10.88 -15.22 -0.75
CA THR A 227 -9.44 -15.39 -0.58
C THR A 227 -8.76 -15.31 -1.93
N LEU A 228 -7.70 -14.51 -2.02
CA LEU A 228 -6.90 -14.32 -3.22
C LEU A 228 -5.43 -14.61 -2.91
N LEU A 229 -4.84 -15.59 -3.59
CA LEU A 229 -3.42 -15.92 -3.53
C LEU A 229 -2.78 -15.50 -4.84
N THR A 230 -1.85 -14.53 -4.79
CA THR A 230 -1.39 -13.85 -6.01
C THR A 230 0.12 -13.69 -6.03
N ARG A 231 0.73 -13.90 -7.20
CA ARG A 231 2.11 -13.47 -7.49
C ARG A 231 2.08 -12.31 -8.48
N VAL A 232 2.80 -11.24 -8.13
CA VAL A 232 2.91 -10.01 -8.92
C VAL A 232 4.33 -9.91 -9.45
N THR A 233 4.48 -9.82 -10.78
CA THR A 233 5.77 -9.77 -11.48
C THR A 233 5.76 -8.69 -12.55
N GLY A 234 6.90 -8.46 -13.20
CA GLY A 234 7.02 -7.54 -14.33
C GLY A 234 7.42 -6.12 -13.92
N ASP A 235 7.22 -5.20 -14.82
CA ASP A 235 7.61 -3.81 -14.62
C ASP A 235 6.77 -3.13 -13.53
N PHE A 236 7.41 -2.33 -12.69
CA PHE A 236 6.75 -1.63 -11.58
C PHE A 236 5.54 -0.76 -12.02
N ASN A 237 5.61 -0.19 -13.20
CA ASN A 237 4.50 0.62 -13.75
C ASN A 237 3.47 -0.23 -14.52
N ARG A 238 3.80 -1.48 -14.92
CA ARG A 238 2.91 -2.39 -15.65
C ARG A 238 2.96 -3.80 -15.03
N PRO A 239 2.46 -3.97 -13.81
CA PRO A 239 2.50 -5.25 -13.13
C PRO A 239 1.63 -6.31 -13.83
N LEU A 240 2.13 -7.54 -13.84
CA LEU A 240 1.37 -8.74 -14.16
C LEU A 240 1.11 -9.48 -12.86
N ALA A 241 -0.14 -9.61 -12.46
CA ALA A 241 -0.54 -10.44 -11.33
C ALA A 241 -1.21 -11.73 -11.83
N LYS A 242 -0.81 -12.86 -11.28
CA LYS A 242 -1.43 -14.18 -11.52
C LYS A 242 -1.72 -14.82 -10.19
N GLY A 243 -2.91 -15.39 -10.06
CA GLY A 243 -3.29 -15.99 -8.79
C GLY A 243 -4.50 -16.87 -8.88
N ARG A 244 -4.95 -17.29 -7.71
CA ARG A 244 -6.16 -18.10 -7.52
C ARG A 244 -7.08 -17.41 -6.55
N VAL A 245 -8.34 -17.33 -6.94
CA VAL A 245 -9.43 -16.85 -6.11
C VAL A 245 -10.24 -18.04 -5.59
N THR A 246 -10.64 -17.98 -4.32
CA THR A 246 -11.55 -18.94 -3.71
C THR A 246 -12.61 -18.22 -2.89
N MET A 247 -13.87 -18.64 -3.05
CA MET A 247 -14.99 -18.19 -2.24
C MET A 247 -15.79 -19.43 -1.80
N PRO A 248 -15.87 -19.72 -0.50
CA PRO A 248 -16.68 -20.83 -0.01
C PRO A 248 -18.14 -20.71 -0.47
N ILE A 249 -18.65 -19.49 -0.45
CA ILE A 249 -20.00 -19.12 -0.89
C ILE A 249 -19.90 -17.84 -1.70
N LEU A 250 -20.62 -17.76 -2.80
CA LEU A 250 -20.84 -16.55 -3.59
C LEU A 250 -22.34 -16.39 -3.83
N ARG A 251 -22.93 -15.33 -3.28
CA ARG A 251 -24.33 -14.98 -3.46
C ARG A 251 -24.45 -13.83 -4.43
N ILE A 252 -25.23 -14.05 -5.47
CA ILE A 252 -25.70 -12.99 -6.37
C ILE A 252 -27.23 -13.05 -6.42
N PRO A 253 -27.94 -12.01 -6.88
CA PRO A 253 -29.39 -12.06 -6.98
C PRO A 253 -29.90 -13.33 -7.66
N ALA A 254 -30.77 -14.07 -7.00
CA ALA A 254 -31.41 -15.33 -7.42
C ALA A 254 -30.50 -16.58 -7.48
N LEU A 255 -29.18 -16.49 -7.22
CA LEU A 255 -28.27 -17.64 -7.30
C LEU A 255 -27.30 -17.68 -6.12
N THR A 256 -27.00 -18.87 -5.64
CA THR A 256 -25.95 -19.15 -4.68
C THR A 256 -25.01 -20.19 -5.27
N PHE A 257 -23.74 -19.86 -5.29
CA PHE A 257 -22.66 -20.74 -5.71
C PHE A 257 -21.86 -21.16 -4.50
N GLU A 258 -21.48 -22.41 -4.45
CA GLU A 258 -20.65 -22.98 -3.40
C GLU A 258 -19.29 -23.42 -3.96
N ASN A 259 -18.25 -23.35 -3.15
CA ASN A 259 -16.92 -23.79 -3.50
C ASN A 259 -16.40 -23.17 -4.82
N VAL A 260 -16.59 -21.86 -4.95
CA VAL A 260 -16.10 -21.13 -6.12
C VAL A 260 -14.58 -21.09 -6.07
N VAL A 261 -13.95 -21.58 -7.14
CA VAL A 261 -12.49 -21.55 -7.33
C VAL A 261 -12.22 -21.11 -8.76
N GLY A 262 -11.27 -20.21 -8.97
CA GLY A 262 -10.87 -19.79 -10.30
C GLY A 262 -9.45 -19.26 -10.32
N ASP A 263 -8.85 -19.28 -11.50
CA ASP A 263 -7.58 -18.61 -11.75
C ASP A 263 -7.85 -17.17 -12.18
N VAL A 264 -7.05 -16.23 -11.70
CA VAL A 264 -7.17 -14.80 -12.02
C VAL A 264 -5.85 -14.27 -12.54
N THR A 265 -5.93 -13.48 -13.60
CA THR A 265 -4.79 -12.74 -14.15
C THR A 265 -5.17 -11.28 -14.26
N TYR A 266 -4.31 -10.40 -13.73
CA TYR A 266 -4.42 -8.95 -13.91
C TYR A 266 -3.29 -8.44 -14.79
N GLN A 267 -3.63 -7.67 -15.81
CA GLN A 267 -2.69 -6.91 -16.62
C GLN A 267 -3.39 -5.68 -17.23
N ASP A 268 -2.74 -4.52 -17.21
CA ASP A 268 -3.17 -3.28 -17.87
C ASP A 268 -4.64 -2.89 -17.60
N GLY A 269 -5.11 -3.07 -16.35
CA GLY A 269 -6.47 -2.73 -15.95
C GLY A 269 -7.51 -3.79 -16.29
N ILE A 270 -7.10 -4.93 -16.82
CA ILE A 270 -7.98 -6.05 -17.15
C ILE A 270 -7.76 -7.19 -16.16
N LEU A 271 -8.84 -7.68 -15.57
CA LEU A 271 -8.91 -8.95 -14.84
C LEU A 271 -9.50 -10.01 -15.74
N ASN A 272 -8.75 -11.11 -15.94
CA ASN A 272 -9.23 -12.30 -16.61
C ASN A 272 -9.43 -13.38 -15.56
N PHE A 273 -10.59 -14.01 -15.57
CA PHE A 273 -10.94 -15.18 -14.76
C PHE A 273 -11.03 -16.38 -15.66
N GLU A 274 -10.24 -17.41 -15.36
CA GLU A 274 -10.19 -18.66 -16.10
C GLU A 274 -10.41 -19.83 -15.15
N ASN A 275 -10.82 -20.97 -15.72
CA ASN A 275 -11.05 -22.20 -14.94
C ASN A 275 -11.93 -21.99 -13.70
N VAL A 276 -12.94 -21.11 -13.83
CA VAL A 276 -13.84 -20.85 -12.71
C VAL A 276 -14.79 -22.05 -12.58
N ASN A 277 -14.72 -22.70 -11.43
CA ASN A 277 -15.54 -23.83 -11.07
C ASN A 277 -16.36 -23.50 -9.83
N ALA A 278 -17.61 -23.90 -9.83
CA ALA A 278 -18.51 -23.74 -8.69
C ALA A 278 -19.58 -24.83 -8.66
N ASN A 279 -20.19 -25.05 -7.51
CA ASN A 279 -21.41 -25.83 -7.38
C ASN A 279 -22.62 -24.88 -7.34
N VAL A 280 -23.68 -25.21 -8.05
CA VAL A 280 -24.92 -24.45 -8.04
C VAL A 280 -26.09 -25.43 -7.97
N TYR A 281 -26.89 -25.36 -6.91
CA TYR A 281 -27.90 -26.38 -6.56
C TYR A 281 -27.27 -27.78 -6.52
N SER A 282 -27.72 -28.70 -7.40
CA SER A 282 -27.14 -30.03 -7.54
C SER A 282 -26.21 -30.18 -8.75
N GLY A 283 -25.92 -29.07 -9.45
CA GLY A 283 -25.10 -29.05 -10.66
C GLY A 283 -23.71 -28.46 -10.43
N LYS A 284 -22.87 -28.58 -11.46
CA LYS A 284 -21.55 -27.92 -11.55
C LYS A 284 -21.60 -26.82 -12.59
N LEU A 285 -20.92 -25.72 -12.30
CA LEU A 285 -20.73 -24.62 -13.23
C LEU A 285 -19.23 -24.55 -13.58
N GLU A 286 -18.95 -24.39 -14.85
CA GLU A 286 -17.63 -23.96 -15.35
C GLU A 286 -17.84 -22.66 -16.12
N ALA A 287 -16.99 -21.68 -15.84
CA ALA A 287 -17.09 -20.35 -16.44
C ALA A 287 -15.73 -19.71 -16.66
N LYS A 288 -15.70 -18.70 -17.49
CA LYS A 288 -14.60 -17.74 -17.64
C LYS A 288 -15.19 -16.33 -17.73
N GLY A 289 -14.38 -15.33 -17.39
CA GLY A 289 -14.85 -13.96 -17.40
C GLY A 289 -13.73 -12.95 -17.58
N VAL A 290 -14.11 -11.76 -18.01
CA VAL A 290 -13.22 -10.60 -18.14
C VAL A 290 -13.88 -9.43 -17.45
N TYR A 291 -13.11 -8.68 -16.68
CA TYR A 291 -13.56 -7.45 -16.03
C TYR A 291 -12.56 -6.31 -16.29
N ASN A 292 -13.05 -5.19 -16.81
CA ASN A 292 -12.26 -4.00 -17.04
C ASN A 292 -12.41 -3.03 -15.86
N LEU A 293 -11.32 -2.74 -15.14
CA LEU A 293 -11.30 -1.88 -13.95
C LEU A 293 -11.59 -0.40 -14.26
N ASP A 294 -11.26 0.07 -15.45
CA ASP A 294 -11.46 1.47 -15.82
C ASP A 294 -12.93 1.73 -16.23
N THR A 295 -13.50 0.87 -17.05
CA THR A 295 -14.86 1.01 -17.57
C THR A 295 -15.92 0.31 -16.72
N ARG A 296 -15.51 -0.62 -15.83
CA ARG A 296 -16.36 -1.55 -15.07
C ARG A 296 -17.19 -2.50 -15.95
N ALA A 297 -16.84 -2.61 -17.24
CA ALA A 297 -17.47 -3.57 -18.13
C ALA A 297 -16.98 -4.98 -17.81
N TYR A 298 -17.89 -5.95 -17.92
CA TYR A 298 -17.59 -7.36 -17.73
C TYR A 298 -18.23 -8.24 -18.80
N THR A 299 -17.63 -9.38 -19.04
CA THR A 299 -18.18 -10.45 -19.88
C THR A 299 -17.97 -11.77 -19.17
N ILE A 300 -19.00 -12.63 -19.14
CA ILE A 300 -18.97 -13.97 -18.57
C ILE A 300 -19.45 -14.93 -19.63
N THR A 301 -18.75 -16.04 -19.81
CA THR A 301 -19.08 -17.11 -20.73
C THR A 301 -18.88 -18.47 -20.10
#